data_0c11a00b240ac82109d5a5e84cda1b2a
#
_entry.id   0c11a00b240ac82109d5a5e84cda1b2a
#
_cell.length_a   1.000
_cell.length_b   1.000
_cell.length_c   1.000
_cell.angle_alpha   90.00
_cell.angle_beta   90.00
_cell.angle_gamma   90.00
#
_symmetry.space_group_name_H-M   'P 1'
#
loop_
_entity.id
_entity.type
_entity.pdbx_description
1 polymer ?
#
loop_
_entity_poly.entity_id
_entity_poly.type
_entity_poly.pdbx_seq_one_letter_code
_entity_poly.pdbx_strand_id
1 'polypeptide(L)'
;MAEHAAPLQPARNAIRLGPRTRRVIRAVARVVNPLVLKIAGRKHMPVLGVLHHRGRKTGRSYATPLGVRPAPGGGFVIPLTFSEASQWYQNIRAAGWCVITYRGADHAVAAPTVVDRATADPAYPRYERLMLHMFGVGEFVLLTDAPPRRA
;
A
#
# COMPACT_ATOMS: atom_id res chain seq x y z
N MET A 1 28.90 4.97 -20.27
CA MET A 1 27.68 4.75 -21.06
C MET A 1 26.51 4.88 -20.08
N ALA A 2 25.80 5.99 -20.14
CA ALA A 2 24.62 6.21 -19.30
C ALA A 2 23.44 5.49 -19.96
N GLU A 3 22.98 4.42 -19.35
CA GLU A 3 21.76 3.71 -19.73
C GLU A 3 20.57 4.62 -19.46
N HIS A 4 19.97 5.15 -20.51
CA HIS A 4 18.74 5.92 -20.46
C HIS A 4 17.61 4.99 -19.97
N ALA A 5 17.29 5.06 -18.69
CA ALA A 5 16.05 4.49 -18.20
C ALA A 5 14.90 5.22 -18.90
N ALA A 6 14.16 4.50 -19.74
CA ALA A 6 12.94 5.02 -20.36
C ALA A 6 11.97 5.52 -19.29
N PRO A 7 11.32 6.67 -19.49
CA PRO A 7 10.31 7.13 -18.54
C PRO A 7 9.18 6.10 -18.47
N LEU A 8 8.91 5.60 -17.25
CA LEU A 8 7.79 4.71 -16.98
C LEU A 8 6.50 5.40 -17.43
N GLN A 9 5.86 4.84 -18.45
CA GLN A 9 4.57 5.34 -18.91
C GLN A 9 3.56 5.20 -17.77
N PRO A 10 2.72 6.21 -17.50
CA PRO A 10 1.70 6.13 -16.47
C PRO A 10 0.77 4.96 -16.79
N ALA A 11 0.52 4.13 -15.77
CA ALA A 11 -0.30 2.94 -15.88
C ALA A 11 -1.64 3.24 -16.54
N ARG A 12 -1.90 2.63 -17.69
CA ARG A 12 -3.13 2.80 -18.48
C ARG A 12 -4.38 2.25 -17.78
N ASN A 13 -4.24 1.58 -16.65
CA ASN A 13 -5.32 0.84 -15.96
C ASN A 13 -5.66 1.33 -14.55
N ALA A 14 -5.31 2.58 -14.19
CA ALA A 14 -5.88 3.17 -12.98
C ALA A 14 -7.40 3.31 -13.18
N ILE A 15 -8.19 2.74 -12.27
CA ILE A 15 -9.64 2.89 -12.27
C ILE A 15 -9.94 4.39 -12.26
N ARG A 16 -10.37 4.92 -13.42
CA ARG A 16 -10.75 6.33 -13.55
C ARG A 16 -12.13 6.52 -12.93
N LEU A 17 -12.16 6.68 -11.62
CA LEU A 17 -13.37 7.03 -10.91
C LEU A 17 -13.74 8.49 -11.20
N GLY A 18 -14.99 8.72 -11.57
CA GLY A 18 -15.52 10.07 -11.76
C GLY A 18 -15.43 10.90 -10.46
N PRO A 19 -15.48 12.25 -10.55
CA PRO A 19 -15.33 13.14 -9.39
C PRO A 19 -16.39 12.88 -8.29
N ARG A 20 -17.61 12.52 -8.68
CA ARG A 20 -18.70 12.17 -7.74
C ARG A 20 -18.40 10.88 -6.99
N THR A 21 -17.93 9.85 -7.69
CA THR A 21 -17.56 8.56 -7.10
C THR A 21 -16.38 8.71 -6.12
N ARG A 22 -15.39 9.53 -6.46
CA ARG A 22 -14.27 9.86 -5.55
C ARG A 22 -14.73 10.55 -4.27
N ARG A 23 -15.73 11.46 -4.39
CA ARG A 23 -16.30 12.16 -3.23
C ARG A 23 -17.04 11.20 -2.31
N VAL A 24 -17.84 10.29 -2.87
CA VAL A 24 -18.56 9.25 -2.11
C VAL A 24 -17.58 8.31 -1.42
N ILE A 25 -16.56 7.82 -2.13
CA ILE A 25 -15.53 6.93 -1.55
C ILE A 25 -14.80 7.63 -0.41
N ARG A 26 -14.45 8.91 -0.54
CA ARG A 26 -13.82 9.69 0.54
C ARG A 26 -14.74 9.86 1.74
N ALA A 27 -16.02 10.11 1.51
CA ALA A 27 -17.01 10.25 2.58
C ALA A 27 -17.20 8.92 3.33
N VAL A 28 -17.35 7.81 2.60
CA VAL A 28 -17.44 6.46 3.16
C VAL A 28 -16.16 6.11 3.91
N ALA A 29 -14.99 6.40 3.35
CA ALA A 29 -13.71 6.16 4.01
C ALA A 29 -13.56 6.92 5.33
N ARG A 30 -14.08 8.15 5.42
CA ARG A 30 -14.06 8.92 6.68
C ARG A 30 -14.88 8.28 7.80
N VAL A 31 -15.97 7.63 7.45
CA VAL A 31 -16.86 6.97 8.43
C VAL A 31 -16.38 5.56 8.75
N VAL A 32 -15.95 4.82 7.73
CA VAL A 32 -15.55 3.40 7.85
C VAL A 32 -14.13 3.26 8.39
N ASN A 33 -13.20 4.18 8.06
CA ASN A 33 -11.81 4.11 8.50
C ASN A 33 -11.62 3.99 10.02
N PRO A 34 -12.33 4.76 10.89
CA PRO A 34 -12.16 4.60 12.33
C PRO A 34 -12.58 3.22 12.82
N LEU A 35 -13.64 2.63 12.24
CA LEU A 35 -14.10 1.29 12.58
C LEU A 35 -13.13 0.22 12.05
N VAL A 36 -12.69 0.37 10.81
CA VAL A 36 -11.71 -0.54 10.20
C VAL A 36 -10.37 -0.47 10.92
N LEU A 37 -9.93 0.71 11.37
CA LEU A 37 -8.72 0.86 12.17
C LEU A 37 -8.76 0.10 13.49
N LYS A 38 -9.94 -0.04 14.11
CA LYS A 38 -10.10 -0.83 15.33
C LYS A 38 -9.87 -2.32 15.15
N ILE A 39 -10.10 -2.83 13.95
CA ILE A 39 -9.98 -4.26 13.62
C ILE A 39 -8.77 -4.57 12.74
N ALA A 40 -8.30 -3.60 11.93
CA ALA A 40 -7.14 -3.75 11.08
C ALA A 40 -5.86 -3.98 11.90
N GLY A 41 -4.99 -4.81 11.40
CA GLY A 41 -3.74 -5.15 12.09
C GLY A 41 -3.89 -6.15 13.24
N ARG A 42 -5.12 -6.55 13.60
CA ARG A 42 -5.33 -7.57 14.66
C ARG A 42 -4.91 -8.96 14.19
N LYS A 43 -4.57 -9.80 15.18
CA LYS A 43 -4.06 -11.17 14.97
C LYS A 43 -4.94 -12.02 14.05
N HIS A 44 -6.25 -11.79 14.01
CA HIS A 44 -7.22 -12.58 13.25
C HIS A 44 -7.57 -11.98 11.86
N MET A 45 -6.89 -10.91 11.44
CA MET A 45 -7.14 -10.24 10.15
C MET A 45 -5.94 -10.40 9.20
N PRO A 46 -5.84 -11.52 8.46
CA PRO A 46 -4.65 -11.84 7.67
C PRO A 46 -4.49 -10.98 6.40
N VAL A 47 -5.50 -10.23 6.03
CA VAL A 47 -5.53 -9.43 4.79
C VAL A 47 -5.30 -7.94 5.04
N LEU A 48 -5.72 -7.45 6.22
CA LEU A 48 -5.65 -6.03 6.56
C LEU A 48 -4.51 -5.73 7.51
N GLY A 49 -3.75 -4.71 7.18
CA GLY A 49 -2.78 -4.08 8.05
C GLY A 49 -3.07 -2.60 8.23
N VAL A 50 -2.34 -1.96 9.12
CA VAL A 50 -2.37 -0.52 9.32
C VAL A 50 -1.01 0.06 8.93
N LEU A 51 -1.01 0.91 7.92
CA LEU A 51 0.17 1.65 7.49
C LEU A 51 0.28 2.95 8.30
N HIS A 52 1.32 3.06 9.10
CA HIS A 52 1.65 4.28 9.84
C HIS A 52 2.64 5.11 9.05
N HIS A 53 2.25 6.32 8.69
CA HIS A 53 3.08 7.21 7.89
C HIS A 53 2.93 8.67 8.30
N ARG A 54 3.85 9.51 7.89
CA ARG A 54 3.81 10.96 8.12
C ARG A 54 3.52 11.70 6.83
N GLY A 55 2.70 12.73 6.92
CA GLY A 55 2.42 13.63 5.81
C GLY A 55 3.68 14.38 5.37
N ARG A 56 4.05 14.25 4.11
CA ARG A 56 5.25 14.89 3.54
C ARG A 56 5.22 16.41 3.58
N LYS A 57 4.01 17.00 3.63
CA LYS A 57 3.81 18.46 3.68
C LYS A 57 3.57 18.98 5.08
N THR A 58 2.89 18.22 5.92
CA THR A 58 2.41 18.68 7.25
C THR A 58 3.17 18.07 8.42
N GLY A 59 3.89 16.96 8.21
CA GLY A 59 4.53 16.18 9.28
C GLY A 59 3.55 15.45 10.21
N ARG A 60 2.24 15.55 9.97
CA ARG A 60 1.22 14.86 10.77
C ARG A 60 1.32 13.36 10.61
N SER A 61 1.09 12.63 11.70
CA SER A 61 1.00 11.18 11.68
C SER A 61 -0.36 10.73 11.17
N TYR A 62 -0.35 9.72 10.32
CA TYR A 62 -1.54 9.08 9.77
C TYR A 62 -1.46 7.58 9.99
N ALA A 63 -2.62 6.96 10.14
CA ALA A 63 -2.80 5.52 10.16
C ALA A 63 -3.82 5.15 9.08
N THR A 64 -3.41 4.41 8.07
CA THR A 64 -4.25 4.06 6.92
C THR A 64 -4.42 2.55 6.86
N PRO A 65 -5.67 2.04 6.98
CA PRO A 65 -5.94 0.62 6.79
C PRO A 65 -5.80 0.25 5.31
N LEU A 66 -5.02 -0.76 5.03
CA LEU A 66 -4.74 -1.24 3.68
C LEU A 66 -4.72 -2.76 3.64
N GLY A 67 -5.04 -3.31 2.48
CA GLY A 67 -4.72 -4.71 2.19
C GLY A 67 -3.20 -4.88 2.13
N VAL A 68 -2.65 -5.78 2.93
CA VAL A 68 -1.22 -6.09 2.93
C VAL A 68 -1.00 -7.59 2.90
N ARG A 69 0.09 -8.01 2.26
CA ARG A 69 0.54 -9.40 2.31
C ARG A 69 2.05 -9.46 2.57
N PRO A 70 2.49 -10.37 3.43
CA PRO A 70 3.93 -10.62 3.58
C PRO A 70 4.54 -11.05 2.24
N ALA A 71 5.66 -10.44 1.88
CA ALA A 71 6.42 -10.86 0.69
C ALA A 71 7.26 -12.11 1.01
N PRO A 72 7.45 -13.05 0.06
CA PRO A 72 8.23 -14.26 0.28
C PRO A 72 9.67 -14.01 0.72
N GLY A 73 10.27 -12.90 0.27
CA GLY A 73 11.64 -12.50 0.62
C GLY A 73 11.76 -11.59 1.83
N GLY A 74 10.69 -11.44 2.62
CA GLY A 74 10.57 -10.45 3.70
C GLY A 74 9.92 -9.15 3.25
N GLY A 75 9.45 -8.36 4.21
CA GLY A 75 8.69 -7.15 3.93
C GLY A 75 7.24 -7.44 3.51
N PHE A 76 6.63 -6.48 2.84
CA PHE A 76 5.21 -6.53 2.50
C PHE A 76 4.94 -6.06 1.08
N VAL A 77 3.84 -6.57 0.51
CA VAL A 77 3.27 -6.13 -0.76
C VAL A 77 1.91 -5.49 -0.50
N ILE A 78 1.67 -4.34 -1.09
CA ILE A 78 0.42 -3.58 -0.97
C ILE A 78 -0.13 -3.31 -2.38
N PRO A 79 -1.39 -3.66 -2.67
CA PRO A 79 -2.00 -3.33 -3.97
C PRO A 79 -2.15 -1.82 -4.13
N LEU A 80 -1.69 -1.29 -5.25
CA LEU A 80 -1.80 0.14 -5.58
C LEU A 80 -3.10 0.39 -6.36
N THR A 81 -4.22 0.29 -5.67
CA THR A 81 -5.57 0.31 -6.27
C THR A 81 -5.90 1.65 -6.94
N PHE A 82 -5.44 2.77 -6.38
CA PHE A 82 -5.77 4.12 -6.83
C PHE A 82 -4.60 4.87 -7.47
N SER A 83 -3.61 4.17 -7.99
CA SER A 83 -2.40 4.71 -8.60
C SER A 83 -1.38 5.32 -7.62
N GLU A 84 -0.23 5.67 -8.17
CA GLU A 84 0.86 6.34 -7.45
C GLU A 84 0.47 7.73 -6.89
N ALA A 85 -0.69 8.28 -7.30
CA ALA A 85 -1.22 9.54 -6.75
C ALA A 85 -1.81 9.39 -5.35
N SER A 86 -1.92 8.17 -4.81
CA SER A 86 -2.39 7.91 -3.45
C SER A 86 -1.53 8.63 -2.42
N GLN A 87 -2.17 9.36 -1.51
CA GLN A 87 -1.44 10.18 -0.53
C GLN A 87 -0.53 9.38 0.39
N TRP A 88 -0.99 8.20 0.83
CA TRP A 88 -0.17 7.31 1.65
C TRP A 88 1.11 6.87 0.92
N TYR A 89 1.00 6.53 -0.37
CA TYR A 89 2.16 6.14 -1.17
C TYR A 89 3.15 7.30 -1.35
N GLN A 90 2.65 8.48 -1.69
CA GLN A 90 3.49 9.67 -1.81
C GLN A 90 4.22 10.01 -0.49
N ASN A 91 3.55 9.81 0.64
CA ASN A 91 4.13 10.05 1.95
C ASN A 91 5.25 9.06 2.27
N ILE A 92 5.03 7.76 2.07
CA ILE A 92 6.08 6.75 2.34
C ILE A 92 7.22 6.82 1.32
N ARG A 93 6.94 7.16 0.08
CA ARG A 93 7.96 7.40 -0.94
C ARG A 93 8.88 8.54 -0.55
N ALA A 94 8.34 9.65 -0.07
CA ALA A 94 9.11 10.80 0.39
C ALA A 94 9.94 10.47 1.64
N ALA A 95 9.39 9.71 2.58
CA ALA A 95 10.08 9.30 3.80
C ALA A 95 11.11 8.18 3.59
N GLY A 96 10.87 7.32 2.61
CA GLY A 96 11.69 6.13 2.33
C GLY A 96 11.43 4.95 3.28
N TRP A 97 10.54 5.09 4.25
CA TRP A 97 10.20 4.08 5.24
C TRP A 97 8.83 4.31 5.86
N CYS A 98 8.30 3.28 6.52
CA CYS A 98 7.09 3.37 7.33
C CYS A 98 7.03 2.21 8.33
N VAL A 99 5.96 2.15 9.11
CA VAL A 99 5.65 1.02 9.98
C VAL A 99 4.33 0.41 9.54
N ILE A 100 4.27 -0.90 9.47
CA ILE A 100 3.04 -1.65 9.21
C ILE A 100 2.69 -2.47 10.44
N THR A 101 1.53 -2.21 11.03
CA THR A 101 0.94 -3.10 12.03
C THR A 101 0.21 -4.22 11.29
N TYR A 102 0.68 -5.43 11.47
CA TYR A 102 0.11 -6.62 10.84
C TYR A 102 0.06 -7.77 11.83
N ARG A 103 -1.09 -8.42 11.95
CA ARG A 103 -1.35 -9.51 12.90
C ARG A 103 -0.93 -9.21 14.35
N GLY A 104 -1.14 -7.98 14.78
CA GLY A 104 -0.84 -7.53 16.14
C GLY A 104 0.62 -7.19 16.41
N ALA A 105 1.48 -7.16 15.40
CA ALA A 105 2.88 -6.78 15.51
C ALA A 105 3.22 -5.61 14.57
N ASP A 106 4.13 -4.76 15.01
CA ASP A 106 4.65 -3.65 14.22
C ASP A 106 5.91 -4.07 13.47
N HIS A 107 5.92 -3.80 12.18
CA HIS A 107 7.02 -4.10 11.27
C HIS A 107 7.56 -2.81 10.67
N ALA A 108 8.84 -2.51 10.92
CA ALA A 108 9.53 -1.44 10.24
C ALA A 108 9.90 -1.90 8.82
N VAL A 109 9.50 -1.13 7.82
CA VAL A 109 9.75 -1.42 6.40
C VAL A 109 10.24 -0.19 5.67
N ALA A 110 10.95 -0.41 4.59
CA ALA A 110 11.61 0.66 3.84
C ALA A 110 11.64 0.36 2.33
N ALA A 111 12.21 1.30 1.59
CA ALA A 111 12.43 1.21 0.14
C ALA A 111 11.16 0.89 -0.65
N PRO A 112 10.09 1.72 -0.54
CA PRO A 112 8.87 1.52 -1.30
C PRO A 112 9.16 1.56 -2.80
N THR A 113 8.88 0.46 -3.50
CA THR A 113 9.12 0.29 -4.93
C THR A 113 7.85 -0.19 -5.60
N VAL A 114 7.47 0.44 -6.71
CA VAL A 114 6.36 -0.03 -7.53
C VAL A 114 6.82 -1.23 -8.33
N VAL A 115 6.07 -2.32 -8.22
CA VAL A 115 6.34 -3.57 -8.93
C VAL A 115 5.10 -4.02 -9.72
N ASP A 116 5.33 -4.84 -10.71
CA ASP A 116 4.27 -5.42 -11.52
C ASP A 116 3.58 -6.62 -10.84
N ARG A 117 2.55 -7.12 -11.48
CA ARG A 117 1.80 -8.28 -11.03
C ARG A 117 2.68 -9.52 -10.90
N ALA A 118 3.54 -9.79 -11.87
CA ALA A 118 4.39 -10.98 -11.87
C ALA A 118 5.30 -11.03 -10.63
N THR A 119 5.81 -9.88 -10.22
CA THR A 119 6.63 -9.74 -9.00
C THR A 119 5.80 -9.87 -7.72
N ALA A 120 4.56 -9.36 -7.73
CA ALA A 120 3.68 -9.35 -6.55
C ALA A 120 2.93 -10.68 -6.32
N ASP A 121 2.59 -11.39 -7.38
CA ASP A 121 1.76 -12.61 -7.34
C ASP A 121 2.21 -13.69 -6.34
N PRO A 122 3.51 -13.96 -6.13
CA PRO A 122 3.93 -14.94 -5.13
C PRO A 122 3.48 -14.64 -3.70
N ALA A 123 3.17 -13.39 -3.37
CA ALA A 123 2.67 -12.98 -2.05
C ALA A 123 1.19 -13.31 -1.85
N TYR A 124 0.44 -13.58 -2.90
CA TYR A 124 -1.01 -13.73 -2.90
C TYR A 124 -1.47 -15.17 -3.17
N PRO A 125 -2.47 -15.68 -2.43
CA PRO A 125 -3.13 -16.93 -2.80
C PRO A 125 -3.92 -16.78 -4.11
N ARG A 126 -4.19 -17.90 -4.78
CA ARG A 126 -4.81 -17.92 -6.13
C ARG A 126 -6.11 -17.13 -6.22
N TYR A 127 -6.99 -17.25 -5.22
CA TYR A 127 -8.27 -16.56 -5.23
C TYR A 127 -8.13 -15.04 -5.14
N GLU A 128 -7.14 -14.55 -4.37
CA GLU A 128 -6.86 -13.11 -4.30
C GLU A 128 -6.24 -12.59 -5.58
N ARG A 129 -5.36 -13.34 -6.22
CA ARG A 129 -4.81 -12.98 -7.54
C ARG A 129 -5.91 -12.78 -8.56
N LEU A 130 -6.87 -13.71 -8.59
CA LEU A 130 -8.04 -13.61 -9.48
C LEU A 130 -8.87 -12.37 -9.16
N MET A 131 -9.15 -12.11 -7.88
CA MET A 131 -9.91 -10.96 -7.43
C MET A 131 -9.22 -9.65 -7.82
N LEU A 132 -7.91 -9.52 -7.56
CA LEU A 132 -7.12 -8.36 -7.93
C LEU A 132 -7.09 -8.15 -9.46
N HIS A 133 -7.04 -9.24 -10.23
CA HIS A 133 -7.14 -9.21 -11.69
C HIS A 133 -8.49 -8.69 -12.15
N MET A 134 -9.58 -9.18 -11.58
CA MET A 134 -10.95 -8.75 -11.91
C MET A 134 -11.17 -7.28 -11.60
N PHE A 135 -10.56 -6.76 -10.53
CA PHE A 135 -10.59 -5.33 -10.17
C PHE A 135 -9.58 -4.48 -10.95
N GLY A 136 -8.82 -5.04 -11.87
CA GLY A 136 -7.88 -4.32 -12.72
C GLY A 136 -6.64 -3.79 -12.00
N VAL A 137 -6.29 -4.37 -10.84
CA VAL A 137 -5.09 -3.99 -10.09
C VAL A 137 -3.87 -4.61 -10.77
N GLY A 138 -3.01 -3.77 -11.33
CA GLY A 138 -1.80 -4.21 -12.06
C GLY A 138 -0.49 -3.73 -11.44
N GLU A 139 -0.56 -2.82 -10.47
CA GLU A 139 0.60 -2.27 -9.78
C GLU A 139 0.52 -2.51 -8.29
N PHE A 140 1.68 -2.71 -7.69
CA PHE A 140 1.83 -3.02 -6.27
C PHE A 140 3.01 -2.25 -5.71
N VAL A 141 2.98 -1.97 -4.41
CA VAL A 141 4.14 -1.43 -3.70
C VAL A 141 4.79 -2.55 -2.91
N LEU A 142 6.05 -2.83 -3.21
CA LEU A 142 6.90 -3.73 -2.44
C LEU A 142 7.70 -2.91 -1.44
N LEU A 143 7.66 -3.33 -0.18
CA LEU A 143 8.43 -2.78 0.92
C LEU A 143 9.32 -3.88 1.50
N THR A 144 10.58 -3.57 1.73
CA THR A 144 11.54 -4.50 2.34
C THR A 144 11.61 -4.31 3.85
N ASP A 145 11.94 -5.36 4.58
CA ASP A 145 12.19 -5.24 6.01
C ASP A 145 13.32 -4.23 6.28
N ALA A 146 13.12 -3.39 7.27
CA ALA A 146 14.11 -2.44 7.73
C ALA A 146 14.48 -2.74 9.19
N PRO A 147 15.74 -2.48 9.59
CA PRO A 147 16.09 -2.55 10.99
C PRO A 147 15.24 -1.54 11.79
N PRO A 148 14.82 -1.88 13.02
CA PRO A 148 14.08 -0.95 13.87
C PRO A 148 14.93 0.32 14.05
N ARG A 149 14.36 1.45 13.65
CA ARG A 149 15.03 2.74 13.89
C ARG A 149 15.01 3.01 15.39
N ARG A 150 16.18 3.10 15.97
CA ARG A 150 16.33 3.60 17.34
C ARG A 150 15.79 5.04 17.36
N ALA A 151 14.89 5.28 18.27
CA ALA A 151 14.38 6.63 18.53
C ALA A 151 15.51 7.55 19.00
#